data_f565c1dc35598a4786b576b9fe9ef654
#
_entry.id   f565c1dc35598a4786b576b9fe9ef654
#
_cell.length_a   1.000
_cell.length_b   1.000
_cell.length_c   1.000
_cell.angle_alpha   90.00
_cell.angle_beta   90.00
_cell.angle_gamma   90.00
#
_symmetry.space_group_name_H-M   'P 1'
#
loop_
_entity.id
_entity.type
_entity.pdbx_description
1 polymer ?
#
loop_
_entity_poly.entity_id
_entity_poly.type
_entity_poly.pdbx_seq_one_letter_code
_entity_poly.pdbx_strand_id
1 'polypeptide(L)'
;MATFSQGSYKHMMFRSLSRFVPIGLLLLRLMVGIVFVDSGWNDLRNPEERSQSIGKSKNFTIFLGAAEILGGAGVVLGIWPQLAALGLIMVMLGAIYAKIFVWHTGFWGQKTYGWHYDLMLVVMNLLIVFTNGGPYVITK
;
A
#
# COMPACT_ATOMS: atom_id res chain seq x y z
N MET A 1 -14.36 -6.75 14.27
CA MET A 1 -13.03 -6.81 13.64
C MET A 1 -12.47 -8.23 13.73
N ALA A 2 -12.11 -8.81 12.61
CA ALA A 2 -11.52 -10.13 12.60
C ALA A 2 -10.15 -10.12 13.27
N THR A 3 -9.92 -11.02 14.18
CA THR A 3 -8.64 -11.20 14.84
C THR A 3 -8.16 -12.62 14.65
N PHE A 4 -6.86 -12.82 14.60
CA PHE A 4 -6.30 -14.14 14.52
C PHE A 4 -6.42 -14.80 15.90
N SER A 5 -7.13 -15.92 15.97
CA SER A 5 -7.20 -16.67 17.21
C SER A 5 -5.96 -17.54 17.33
N GLN A 6 -5.59 -17.90 18.56
CA GLN A 6 -4.48 -18.81 18.78
C GLN A 6 -4.74 -20.18 18.15
N GLY A 7 -6.00 -20.55 18.00
CA GLY A 7 -6.38 -21.80 17.35
C GLY A 7 -5.95 -21.87 15.88
N SER A 8 -5.82 -20.73 15.20
CA SER A 8 -5.40 -20.69 13.80
C SER A 8 -3.97 -21.18 13.58
N TYR A 9 -3.15 -21.20 14.63
CA TYR A 9 -1.73 -21.55 14.52
C TYR A 9 -1.41 -22.95 15.03
N LYS A 10 -2.42 -23.74 15.43
CA LYS A 10 -2.20 -25.05 16.06
C LYS A 10 -1.42 -26.03 15.19
N HIS A 11 -1.60 -25.93 13.88
CA HIS A 11 -0.99 -26.87 12.93
C HIS A 11 0.27 -26.34 12.26
N MET A 12 0.77 -25.17 12.69
CA MET A 12 2.01 -24.63 12.16
C MET A 12 3.21 -25.39 12.70
N MET A 13 4.18 -25.65 11.82
CA MET A 13 5.42 -26.32 12.20
C MET A 13 6.16 -25.56 13.32
N PHE A 14 6.22 -24.23 13.19
CA PHE A 14 6.88 -23.37 14.16
C PHE A 14 5.85 -22.42 14.79
N ARG A 15 4.84 -23.00 15.41
CA ARG A 15 3.73 -22.19 15.94
C ARG A 15 4.14 -21.21 17.03
N SER A 16 5.29 -21.45 17.69
CA SER A 16 5.82 -20.49 18.66
C SER A 16 6.17 -19.16 18.03
N LEU A 17 6.42 -19.12 16.72
CA LEU A 17 6.69 -17.90 15.99
C LEU A 17 5.44 -17.06 15.73
N SER A 18 4.24 -17.64 15.94
CA SER A 18 2.99 -16.88 15.74
C SER A 18 2.88 -15.68 16.68
N ARG A 19 3.59 -15.68 17.80
CA ARG A 19 3.63 -14.54 18.72
C ARG A 19 4.21 -13.29 18.09
N PHE A 20 4.93 -13.44 16.99
CA PHE A 20 5.54 -12.33 16.27
C PHE A 20 4.64 -11.77 15.16
N VAL A 21 3.45 -12.32 14.95
CA VAL A 21 2.52 -11.81 13.93
C VAL A 21 2.19 -10.33 14.14
N PRO A 22 1.92 -9.85 15.37
CA PRO A 22 1.67 -8.40 15.55
C PRO A 22 2.84 -7.53 15.11
N ILE A 23 4.07 -7.96 15.37
CA ILE A 23 5.27 -7.22 14.93
C ILE A 23 5.39 -7.27 13.42
N GLY A 24 5.13 -8.43 12.81
CA GLY A 24 5.15 -8.58 11.36
C GLY A 24 4.16 -7.66 10.68
N LEU A 25 2.95 -7.54 11.22
CA LEU A 25 1.94 -6.64 10.69
C LEU A 25 2.35 -5.17 10.84
N LEU A 26 2.98 -4.81 11.94
CA LEU A 26 3.51 -3.46 12.13
C LEU A 26 4.58 -3.14 11.10
N LEU A 27 5.52 -4.07 10.87
CA LEU A 27 6.56 -3.88 9.86
C LEU A 27 5.98 -3.76 8.47
N LEU A 28 4.96 -4.56 8.15
CA LEU A 28 4.24 -4.47 6.88
C LEU A 28 3.64 -3.08 6.69
N ARG A 29 2.99 -2.55 7.71
CA ARG A 29 2.40 -1.22 7.67
C ARG A 29 3.45 -0.14 7.48
N LEU A 30 4.56 -0.23 8.20
CA LEU A 30 5.65 0.73 8.06
C LEU A 30 6.19 0.73 6.64
N MET A 31 6.41 -0.45 6.06
CA MET A 31 6.93 -0.57 4.71
C MET A 31 5.99 0.00 3.67
N VAL A 32 4.72 -0.38 3.75
CA VAL A 32 3.69 0.12 2.84
C VAL A 32 3.56 1.64 2.95
N GLY A 33 3.49 2.14 4.18
CA GLY A 33 3.33 3.58 4.40
C GLY A 33 4.52 4.40 3.90
N ILE A 34 5.73 3.92 4.15
CA ILE A 34 6.94 4.61 3.68
C ILE A 34 6.95 4.69 2.15
N VAL A 35 6.61 3.59 1.46
CA VAL A 35 6.56 3.56 0.00
C VAL A 35 5.57 4.59 -0.53
N PHE A 36 4.38 4.65 0.05
CA PHE A 36 3.34 5.56 -0.43
C PHE A 36 3.62 7.02 -0.08
N VAL A 37 4.16 7.28 1.10
CA VAL A 37 4.56 8.65 1.47
C VAL A 37 5.65 9.15 0.55
N ASP A 38 6.65 8.33 0.27
CA ASP A 38 7.71 8.70 -0.65
C ASP A 38 7.17 8.96 -2.06
N SER A 39 6.32 8.08 -2.56
CA SER A 39 5.71 8.25 -3.88
C SER A 39 4.87 9.53 -3.95
N GLY A 40 4.04 9.76 -2.93
CA GLY A 40 3.21 10.95 -2.87
C GLY A 40 4.03 12.23 -2.77
N TRP A 41 5.11 12.20 -2.00
CA TRP A 41 6.01 13.34 -1.90
C TRP A 41 6.64 13.69 -3.25
N ASN A 42 7.07 12.66 -3.99
CA ASN A 42 7.63 12.88 -5.33
C ASN A 42 6.59 13.49 -6.28
N ASP A 43 5.34 13.06 -6.20
CA ASP A 43 4.26 13.61 -7.01
C ASP A 43 4.02 15.10 -6.68
N LEU A 44 4.06 15.45 -5.39
CA LEU A 44 3.83 16.83 -4.97
C LEU A 44 5.02 17.73 -5.26
N ARG A 45 6.23 17.20 -5.17
CA ARG A 45 7.45 17.98 -5.36
C ARG A 45 7.67 18.35 -6.82
N ASN A 46 7.33 17.45 -7.73
CA ASN A 46 7.52 17.67 -9.18
C ASN A 46 6.22 17.33 -9.94
N PRO A 47 5.11 18.05 -9.69
CA PRO A 47 3.83 17.68 -10.25
C PRO A 47 3.78 17.78 -11.78
N GLU A 48 4.48 18.73 -12.38
CA GLU A 48 4.48 18.89 -13.84
C GLU A 48 5.18 17.73 -14.51
N GLU A 49 6.37 17.35 -14.02
CA GLU A 49 7.11 16.23 -14.56
C GLU A 49 6.34 14.92 -14.40
N ARG A 50 5.77 14.71 -13.22
CA ARG A 50 5.00 13.50 -12.94
C ARG A 50 3.71 13.45 -13.76
N SER A 51 3.05 14.60 -13.97
CA SER A 51 1.83 14.62 -14.77
C SER A 51 2.11 14.26 -16.23
N GLN A 52 3.23 14.68 -16.78
CA GLN A 52 3.65 14.27 -18.12
C GLN A 52 3.94 12.77 -18.17
N SER A 53 4.60 12.25 -17.15
CA SER A 53 4.95 10.84 -17.06
C SER A 53 3.72 9.94 -17.01
N ILE A 54 2.71 10.32 -16.23
CA ILE A 54 1.50 9.48 -16.06
C ILE A 54 0.39 9.84 -17.05
N GLY A 55 0.58 10.87 -17.88
CA GLY A 55 -0.42 11.26 -18.87
C GLY A 55 -1.68 11.88 -18.31
N LYS A 56 -1.60 12.47 -17.11
CA LYS A 56 -2.72 13.09 -16.42
C LYS A 56 -2.45 14.57 -16.17
N SER A 57 -3.46 15.32 -15.74
CA SER A 57 -3.29 16.74 -15.47
C SER A 57 -2.44 16.95 -14.21
N LYS A 58 -1.84 18.15 -14.11
CA LYS A 58 -1.09 18.57 -12.94
C LYS A 58 -1.94 18.51 -11.67
N ASN A 59 -3.18 18.99 -11.75
CA ASN A 59 -4.08 18.99 -10.62
C ASN A 59 -4.41 17.57 -10.15
N PHE A 60 -4.60 16.64 -11.09
CA PHE A 60 -4.81 15.23 -10.75
C PHE A 60 -3.59 14.65 -10.05
N THR A 61 -2.38 14.99 -10.52
CA THR A 61 -1.14 14.52 -9.92
C THR A 61 -0.98 15.01 -8.49
N ILE A 62 -1.31 16.28 -8.23
CA ILE A 62 -1.28 16.83 -6.87
C ILE A 62 -2.27 16.11 -5.97
N PHE A 63 -3.49 15.87 -6.46
CA PHE A 63 -4.50 15.13 -5.72
C PHE A 63 -4.02 13.72 -5.39
N LEU A 64 -3.45 13.04 -6.38
CA LEU A 64 -2.93 11.69 -6.22
C LEU A 64 -1.83 11.64 -5.17
N GLY A 65 -0.88 12.59 -5.23
CA GLY A 65 0.21 12.66 -4.26
C GLY A 65 -0.29 12.90 -2.85
N ALA A 66 -1.24 13.81 -2.68
CA ALA A 66 -1.84 14.07 -1.38
C ALA A 66 -2.55 12.83 -0.82
N ALA A 67 -3.31 12.13 -1.67
CA ALA A 67 -4.01 10.91 -1.28
C ALA A 67 -3.02 9.82 -0.84
N GLU A 68 -1.92 9.66 -1.56
CA GLU A 68 -0.89 8.68 -1.22
C GLU A 68 -0.22 9.00 0.11
N ILE A 69 0.09 10.27 0.38
CA ILE A 69 0.68 10.68 1.65
C ILE A 69 -0.29 10.46 2.80
N LEU A 70 -1.53 10.87 2.64
CA LEU A 70 -2.55 10.70 3.70
C LEU A 70 -2.82 9.21 3.96
N GLY A 71 -2.97 8.43 2.89
CA GLY A 71 -3.19 6.99 3.03
C GLY A 71 -1.99 6.29 3.64
N GLY A 72 -0.79 6.63 3.18
CA GLY A 72 0.45 6.05 3.72
C GLY A 72 0.65 6.39 5.19
N ALA A 73 0.45 7.65 5.56
CA ALA A 73 0.56 8.07 6.95
C ALA A 73 -0.49 7.39 7.83
N GLY A 74 -1.72 7.25 7.33
CA GLY A 74 -2.77 6.55 8.05
C GLY A 74 -2.43 5.10 8.32
N VAL A 75 -1.85 4.42 7.33
CA VAL A 75 -1.40 3.03 7.48
C VAL A 75 -0.26 2.93 8.49
N VAL A 76 0.73 3.81 8.41
CA VAL A 76 1.88 3.79 9.34
C VAL A 76 1.41 4.01 10.79
N LEU A 77 0.60 5.03 11.00
CA LEU A 77 0.13 5.40 12.35
C LEU A 77 -0.98 4.48 12.83
N GLY A 78 -1.63 3.76 11.93
CA GLY A 78 -2.78 2.95 12.31
C GLY A 78 -4.02 3.77 12.60
N ILE A 79 -4.18 4.90 11.90
CA ILE A 79 -5.38 5.70 11.98
C ILE A 79 -6.29 5.28 10.84
N TRP A 80 -7.42 4.64 11.20
CA TRP A 80 -8.36 4.05 10.24
C TRP A 80 -7.62 3.25 9.16
N PRO A 81 -6.81 2.25 9.56
CA PRO A 81 -5.94 1.57 8.61
C PRO A 81 -6.69 0.84 7.49
N GLN A 82 -7.89 0.34 7.77
CA GLN A 82 -8.69 -0.32 6.74
C GLN A 82 -9.11 0.66 5.65
N LEU A 83 -9.58 1.85 6.04
CA LEU A 83 -9.99 2.88 5.10
C LEU A 83 -8.79 3.39 4.31
N ALA A 84 -7.67 3.65 5.00
CA ALA A 84 -6.45 4.10 4.35
C ALA A 84 -5.94 3.07 3.34
N ALA A 85 -5.91 1.80 3.72
CA ALA A 85 -5.46 0.73 2.83
C ALA A 85 -6.39 0.56 1.62
N LEU A 86 -7.70 0.69 1.81
CA LEU A 86 -8.64 0.64 0.68
C LEU A 86 -8.39 1.76 -0.31
N GLY A 87 -8.14 2.98 0.18
CA GLY A 87 -7.79 4.09 -0.69
C GLY A 87 -6.52 3.83 -1.48
N LEU A 88 -5.49 3.28 -0.83
CA LEU A 88 -4.24 2.94 -1.50
C LEU A 88 -4.43 1.83 -2.53
N ILE A 89 -5.30 0.86 -2.27
CA ILE A 89 -5.64 -0.19 -3.24
C ILE A 89 -6.25 0.43 -4.49
N MET A 90 -7.15 1.39 -4.33
CA MET A 90 -7.76 2.07 -5.49
C MET A 90 -6.69 2.76 -6.34
N VAL A 91 -5.74 3.45 -5.69
CA VAL A 91 -4.63 4.09 -6.40
C VAL A 91 -3.81 3.06 -7.17
N MET A 92 -3.49 1.93 -6.54
CA MET A 92 -2.67 0.90 -7.18
C MET A 92 -3.39 0.20 -8.33
N LEU A 93 -4.70 -0.01 -8.22
CA LEU A 93 -5.46 -0.59 -9.31
C LEU A 93 -5.45 0.33 -10.53
N GLY A 94 -5.54 1.64 -10.31
CA GLY A 94 -5.37 2.62 -11.38
C GLY A 94 -4.00 2.57 -12.02
N ALA A 95 -2.95 2.42 -11.21
CA ALA A 95 -1.58 2.31 -11.71
C ALA A 95 -1.39 1.03 -12.51
N ILE A 96 -1.95 -0.09 -12.06
CA ILE A 96 -1.88 -1.36 -12.80
C ILE A 96 -2.55 -1.21 -14.17
N TYR A 97 -3.74 -0.61 -14.18
CA TYR A 97 -4.45 -0.37 -15.44
C TYR A 97 -3.58 0.44 -16.41
N ALA A 98 -2.97 1.52 -15.94
CA ALA A 98 -2.14 2.36 -16.78
C ALA A 98 -0.92 1.60 -17.31
N LYS A 99 -0.28 0.80 -16.47
CA LYS A 99 0.92 0.06 -16.87
C LYS A 99 0.61 -1.06 -17.86
N ILE A 100 -0.56 -1.67 -17.76
CA ILE A 100 -0.94 -2.75 -18.68
C ILE A 100 -1.45 -2.17 -20.02
N PHE A 101 -2.36 -1.20 -19.97
CA PHE A 101 -3.14 -0.80 -21.14
C PHE A 101 -2.66 0.50 -21.79
N VAL A 102 -1.95 1.37 -21.05
CA VAL A 102 -1.50 2.67 -21.58
C VAL A 102 -0.01 2.64 -21.86
N TRP A 103 0.80 2.22 -20.88
CA TRP A 103 2.25 2.27 -21.00
C TRP A 103 2.89 0.96 -21.45
N HIS A 104 2.18 -0.14 -21.37
CA HIS A 104 2.66 -1.46 -21.78
C HIS A 104 4.03 -1.80 -21.18
N THR A 105 4.19 -1.55 -19.88
CA THR A 105 5.48 -1.78 -19.20
C THR A 105 5.80 -3.25 -18.98
N GLY A 106 4.80 -4.15 -19.07
CA GLY A 106 4.99 -5.56 -18.77
C GLY A 106 4.95 -5.84 -17.28
N PHE A 107 4.87 -7.13 -16.95
CA PHE A 107 4.76 -7.56 -15.54
C PHE A 107 6.01 -7.17 -14.75
N TRP A 108 7.18 -7.47 -15.28
CA TRP A 108 8.46 -7.18 -14.59
C TRP A 108 8.96 -5.76 -14.83
N GLY A 109 8.52 -5.12 -15.93
CA GLY A 109 9.02 -3.82 -16.34
C GLY A 109 10.34 -3.96 -17.09
N GLN A 110 10.80 -2.85 -17.69
CA GLN A 110 12.10 -2.79 -18.37
C GLN A 110 12.89 -1.58 -17.89
N LYS A 111 12.41 -0.37 -18.16
CA LYS A 111 13.06 0.87 -17.70
C LYS A 111 12.52 1.36 -16.38
N THR A 112 11.28 0.99 -16.04
CA THR A 112 10.62 1.34 -14.80
C THR A 112 10.04 0.07 -14.19
N TYR A 113 9.48 0.20 -12.99
CA TYR A 113 8.81 -0.94 -12.36
C TYR A 113 7.62 -1.38 -13.21
N GLY A 114 7.50 -2.70 -13.40
CA GLY A 114 6.33 -3.29 -14.02
C GLY A 114 5.14 -3.30 -13.07
N TRP A 115 4.01 -3.82 -13.54
CA TRP A 115 2.81 -3.84 -12.71
C TRP A 115 2.89 -4.87 -11.58
N HIS A 116 3.91 -5.75 -11.56
CA HIS A 116 4.13 -6.64 -10.42
C HIS A 116 4.34 -5.86 -9.12
N TYR A 117 5.03 -4.71 -9.21
CA TYR A 117 5.29 -3.85 -8.06
C TYR A 117 3.97 -3.38 -7.45
N ASP A 118 3.07 -2.88 -8.29
CA ASP A 118 1.78 -2.41 -7.83
C ASP A 118 0.91 -3.53 -7.30
N LEU A 119 0.97 -4.70 -7.94
CA LEU A 119 0.23 -5.87 -7.48
C LEU A 119 0.70 -6.32 -6.11
N MET A 120 2.00 -6.32 -5.86
CA MET A 120 2.53 -6.63 -4.53
C MET A 120 1.96 -5.68 -3.47
N LEU A 121 1.92 -4.39 -3.79
CA LEU A 121 1.36 -3.40 -2.87
C LEU A 121 -0.14 -3.60 -2.64
N VAL A 122 -0.88 -4.01 -3.67
CA VAL A 122 -2.30 -4.35 -3.51
C VAL A 122 -2.47 -5.51 -2.52
N VAL A 123 -1.70 -6.57 -2.69
CA VAL A 123 -1.78 -7.74 -1.80
C VAL A 123 -1.42 -7.35 -0.36
N MET A 124 -0.37 -6.56 -0.18
CA MET A 124 0.03 -6.09 1.14
C MET A 124 -1.07 -5.26 1.81
N ASN A 125 -1.71 -4.38 1.03
CA ASN A 125 -2.82 -3.57 1.57
C ASN A 125 -4.06 -4.42 1.86
N LEU A 126 -4.32 -5.46 1.06
CA LEU A 126 -5.42 -6.38 1.36
C LEU A 126 -5.23 -7.05 2.71
N LEU A 127 -4.01 -7.44 3.04
CA LEU A 127 -3.72 -8.02 4.34
C LEU A 127 -4.01 -7.01 5.46
N ILE A 128 -3.67 -5.74 5.25
CA ILE A 128 -3.99 -4.69 6.22
C ILE A 128 -5.51 -4.55 6.38
N VAL A 129 -6.26 -4.57 5.28
CA VAL A 129 -7.73 -4.50 5.32
C VAL A 129 -8.31 -5.66 6.14
N PHE A 130 -7.82 -6.87 5.89
CA PHE A 130 -8.38 -8.06 6.52
C PHE A 130 -8.01 -8.18 8.00
N THR A 131 -6.89 -7.58 8.43
CA THR A 131 -6.40 -7.71 9.81
C THR A 131 -6.54 -6.42 10.61
N ASN A 132 -6.97 -5.32 9.99
CA ASN A 132 -6.93 -3.96 10.58
C ASN A 132 -5.50 -3.54 10.96
N GLY A 133 -4.49 -4.18 10.35
CA GLY A 133 -3.09 -3.84 10.58
C GLY A 133 -2.49 -4.37 11.88
N GLY A 134 -3.22 -5.21 12.59
CA GLY A 134 -2.74 -5.79 13.84
C GLY A 134 -3.09 -4.94 15.05
N PRO A 135 -2.54 -5.26 16.25
CA PRO A 135 -2.93 -4.58 17.49
C PRO A 135 -2.26 -3.22 17.71
N TYR A 136 -1.18 -2.92 17.01
CA TYR A 136 -0.42 -1.69 17.23
C TYR A 136 -0.96 -0.56 16.35
N VAL A 137 -2.20 -0.15 16.60
CA VAL A 137 -2.89 0.89 15.85
C VAL A 137 -3.40 1.96 16.79
N ILE A 138 -3.46 3.22 16.30
CA ILE A 138 -3.96 4.35 17.09
C ILE A 138 -5.47 4.28 17.21
N THR A 139 -6.17 4.01 16.11
CA THR A 139 -7.64 3.87 16.11
C THR A 139 -8.01 2.42 15.88
N LYS A 140 -8.89 1.91 16.71
CA LYS A 140 -9.37 0.52 16.60
C LYS A 140 -10.77 0.45 16.01
#